data_ce583a1357af4fecb0158c5c19193e72
#
_entry.id   ce583a1357af4fecb0158c5c19193e72
#
_cell.length_a   1.000
_cell.length_b   1.000
_cell.length_c   1.000
_cell.angle_alpha   90.00
_cell.angle_beta   90.00
_cell.angle_gamma   90.00
#
_symmetry.space_group_name_H-M   'P 1'
#
loop_
_entity.id
_entity.type
_entity.pdbx_description
1 polymer ?
#
loop_
_entity_poly.entity_id
_entity_poly.type
_entity_poly.pdbx_seq_one_letter_code
_entity_poly.pdbx_strand_id
1 'polypeptide(L)'
;MPSAELENLVRTGGLKPESRFDLAYNGAHASALAALRRLGYRAENRYLVFQTLPHTLGLPAATWRVLAKGHETRNLAEYEGASEVDERLVTDLIDAAKAVQTALRATGQHGKSAFKPSMSLRVILGQRKRP
;
A
#
# COMPACT_ATOMS: atom_id res chain seq x y z
N MET A 1 6.82 9.85 -15.52
CA MET A 1 7.05 8.56 -16.14
C MET A 1 5.77 7.74 -16.15
N PRO A 2 5.39 7.13 -17.28
CA PRO A 2 4.20 6.31 -17.33
C PRO A 2 4.28 5.11 -16.39
N SER A 3 3.17 4.77 -15.77
CA SER A 3 3.11 3.67 -14.81
C SER A 3 3.57 2.34 -15.41
N ALA A 4 3.23 2.09 -16.68
CA ALA A 4 3.60 0.84 -17.33
C ALA A 4 5.10 0.68 -17.50
N GLU A 5 5.81 1.76 -17.81
CA GLU A 5 7.27 1.73 -17.93
C GLU A 5 7.94 1.50 -16.57
N LEU A 6 7.43 2.17 -15.54
CA LEU A 6 7.95 2.01 -14.19
C LEU A 6 7.74 0.56 -13.71
N GLU A 7 6.56 0.01 -13.93
CA GLU A 7 6.28 -1.39 -13.59
C GLU A 7 7.24 -2.34 -14.30
N ASN A 8 7.48 -2.09 -15.57
CA ASN A 8 8.35 -2.94 -16.36
C ASN A 8 9.79 -2.89 -15.83
N LEU A 9 10.30 -1.71 -15.52
CA LEU A 9 11.63 -1.55 -14.93
C LEU A 9 11.76 -2.30 -13.61
N VAL A 10 10.75 -2.19 -12.78
CA VAL A 10 10.74 -2.85 -11.48
C VAL A 10 10.74 -4.37 -11.64
N ARG A 11 9.95 -4.88 -12.60
CA ARG A 11 9.84 -6.32 -12.82
C ARG A 11 11.06 -6.95 -13.46
N THR A 12 11.66 -6.27 -14.44
CA THR A 12 12.75 -6.84 -15.21
C THR A 12 14.07 -6.82 -14.47
N GLY A 13 14.09 -6.22 -13.28
CA GLY A 13 15.33 -6.16 -12.52
C GLY A 13 16.31 -5.14 -13.04
N GLY A 14 15.85 -4.17 -13.84
CA GLY A 14 16.66 -3.05 -14.29
C GLY A 14 17.09 -2.15 -13.14
N LEU A 15 16.50 -2.35 -11.95
CA LEU A 15 16.84 -1.62 -10.73
C LEU A 15 17.36 -2.59 -9.67
N LYS A 16 18.16 -2.07 -8.76
CA LYS A 16 18.61 -2.86 -7.61
C LYS A 16 17.43 -3.28 -6.74
N PRO A 17 17.55 -4.42 -6.02
CA PRO A 17 16.47 -4.89 -5.15
C PRO A 17 15.98 -3.84 -4.16
N GLU A 18 16.88 -3.05 -3.59
CA GLU A 18 16.51 -1.99 -2.65
C GLU A 18 15.67 -0.91 -3.32
N SER A 19 16.01 -0.56 -4.55
CA SER A 19 15.25 0.43 -5.32
C SER A 19 13.88 -0.09 -5.70
N ARG A 20 13.80 -1.35 -6.10
CA ARG A 20 12.52 -1.99 -6.42
C ARG A 20 11.63 -2.07 -5.18
N PHE A 21 12.23 -2.39 -4.03
CA PHE A 21 11.53 -2.41 -2.75
C PHE A 21 10.91 -1.04 -2.46
N ASP A 22 11.72 0.02 -2.53
CA ASP A 22 11.26 1.37 -2.21
C ASP A 22 10.16 1.84 -3.16
N LEU A 23 10.30 1.58 -4.45
CA LEU A 23 9.29 1.96 -5.43
C LEU A 23 7.96 1.26 -5.17
N ALA A 24 8.00 -0.04 -4.95
CA ALA A 24 6.80 -0.81 -4.69
C ALA A 24 6.14 -0.38 -3.37
N TYR A 25 6.94 -0.25 -2.33
CA TYR A 25 6.45 0.13 -1.01
C TYR A 25 5.83 1.53 -1.01
N ASN A 26 6.54 2.52 -1.56
CA ASN A 26 6.06 3.90 -1.61
C ASN A 26 4.85 4.04 -2.52
N GLY A 27 4.83 3.34 -3.64
CA GLY A 27 3.69 3.33 -4.55
C GLY A 27 2.45 2.74 -3.90
N ALA A 28 2.61 1.64 -3.20
CA ALA A 28 1.50 1.01 -2.48
C ALA A 28 0.96 1.94 -1.39
N HIS A 29 1.86 2.58 -0.65
CA HIS A 29 1.46 3.53 0.39
C HIS A 29 0.68 4.70 -0.19
N ALA A 30 1.17 5.30 -1.27
CA ALA A 30 0.49 6.43 -1.91
C ALA A 30 -0.92 6.05 -2.36
N SER A 31 -1.07 4.87 -2.97
CA SER A 31 -2.37 4.39 -3.44
C SER A 31 -3.32 4.07 -2.28
N ALA A 32 -2.80 3.42 -1.24
CA ALA A 32 -3.59 3.09 -0.06
C ALA A 32 -4.06 4.36 0.67
N LEU A 33 -3.17 5.35 0.77
CA LEU A 33 -3.49 6.62 1.39
C LEU A 33 -4.56 7.38 0.60
N ALA A 34 -4.46 7.36 -0.74
CA ALA A 34 -5.46 7.98 -1.59
C ALA A 34 -6.84 7.36 -1.37
N ALA A 35 -6.91 6.04 -1.26
CA ALA A 35 -8.17 5.35 -0.99
C ALA A 35 -8.75 5.76 0.37
N LEU A 36 -7.91 5.84 1.40
CA LEU A 36 -8.33 6.23 2.73
C LEU A 36 -8.85 7.67 2.76
N ARG A 37 -8.14 8.58 2.13
CA ARG A 37 -8.52 9.99 2.07
C ARG A 37 -9.79 10.22 1.28
N ARG A 38 -10.02 9.41 0.26
CA ARG A 38 -11.25 9.47 -0.52
C ARG A 38 -12.49 9.24 0.34
N LEU A 39 -12.34 8.46 1.40
CA LEU A 39 -13.40 8.19 2.37
C LEU A 39 -13.43 9.21 3.52
N GLY A 40 -12.51 10.15 3.54
CA GLY A 40 -12.48 11.21 4.53
C GLY A 40 -11.72 10.90 5.81
N TYR A 41 -10.88 9.86 5.78
CA TYR A 41 -10.11 9.44 6.97
C TYR A 41 -8.64 9.79 6.84
N ARG A 42 -7.97 9.82 7.98
CA ARG A 42 -6.53 9.96 8.11
C ARG A 42 -5.97 8.84 8.95
N ALA A 43 -4.70 8.53 8.75
CA ALA A 43 -3.98 7.59 9.58
C ALA A 43 -2.69 8.23 10.08
N GLU A 44 -2.31 7.92 11.30
CA GLU A 44 -1.12 8.49 11.94
C GLU A 44 0.18 7.92 11.39
N ASN A 45 0.15 6.71 10.88
CA ASN A 45 1.36 6.05 10.39
C ASN A 45 1.03 5.11 9.22
N ARG A 46 2.09 4.70 8.53
CA ARG A 46 1.96 3.86 7.33
C ARG A 46 1.35 2.50 7.63
N TYR A 47 1.68 1.93 8.78
CA TYR A 47 1.12 0.64 9.17
C TYR A 47 -0.41 0.68 9.19
N LEU A 48 -0.96 1.71 9.80
CA LEU A 48 -2.42 1.88 9.85
C LEU A 48 -3.03 2.06 8.47
N VAL A 49 -2.35 2.80 7.59
CA VAL A 49 -2.81 2.98 6.21
C VAL A 49 -2.97 1.62 5.53
N PHE A 50 -1.98 0.75 5.64
CA PHE A 50 -2.07 -0.58 5.03
C PHE A 50 -3.15 -1.43 5.67
N GLN A 51 -3.29 -1.36 6.98
CA GLN A 51 -4.29 -2.13 7.72
C GLN A 51 -5.73 -1.78 7.31
N THR A 52 -5.95 -0.60 6.75
CA THR A 52 -7.28 -0.18 6.30
C THR A 52 -7.68 -0.76 4.96
N LEU A 53 -6.77 -1.37 4.20
CA LEU A 53 -7.05 -1.82 2.83
C LEU A 53 -8.24 -2.76 2.69
N PRO A 54 -8.50 -3.72 3.59
CA PRO A 54 -9.71 -4.52 3.48
C PRO A 54 -11.00 -3.69 3.57
N HIS A 55 -10.93 -2.57 4.26
CA HIS A 55 -12.09 -1.71 4.50
C HIS A 55 -12.25 -0.59 3.47
N THR A 56 -11.16 -0.19 2.83
CA THR A 56 -11.21 0.88 1.83
C THR A 56 -11.38 0.36 0.41
N LEU A 57 -10.70 -0.73 0.09
CA LEU A 57 -10.67 -1.29 -1.26
C LEU A 57 -11.14 -2.74 -1.34
N GLY A 58 -11.51 -3.34 -0.22
CA GLY A 58 -11.97 -4.71 -0.19
C GLY A 58 -10.88 -5.74 -0.47
N LEU A 59 -9.62 -5.37 -0.30
CA LEU A 59 -8.51 -6.28 -0.55
C LEU A 59 -8.36 -7.30 0.57
N PRO A 60 -7.89 -8.52 0.26
CA PRO A 60 -7.73 -9.54 1.29
C PRO A 60 -6.66 -9.17 2.30
N ALA A 61 -6.77 -9.74 3.50
CA ALA A 61 -5.81 -9.49 4.57
C ALA A 61 -4.37 -9.83 4.16
N ALA A 62 -4.19 -10.82 3.30
CA ALA A 62 -2.86 -11.20 2.81
C ALA A 62 -2.15 -10.01 2.16
N THR A 63 -2.86 -9.16 1.45
CA THR A 63 -2.28 -7.99 0.78
C THR A 63 -1.70 -7.00 1.78
N TRP A 64 -2.48 -6.60 2.77
CA TRP A 64 -1.98 -5.62 3.72
C TRP A 64 -0.89 -6.19 4.63
N ARG A 65 -0.91 -7.50 4.88
CA ARG A 65 0.14 -8.15 5.69
C ARG A 65 1.49 -8.11 4.99
N VAL A 66 1.52 -8.32 3.68
CA VAL A 66 2.76 -8.20 2.90
C VAL A 66 3.31 -6.77 3.00
N LEU A 67 2.43 -5.78 2.87
CA LEU A 67 2.84 -4.38 2.96
C LEU A 67 3.31 -4.01 4.37
N ALA A 68 2.65 -4.56 5.39
CA ALA A 68 3.07 -4.36 6.78
C ALA A 68 4.45 -4.96 7.02
N LYS A 69 4.72 -6.12 6.45
CA LYS A 69 6.03 -6.74 6.55
C LYS A 69 7.10 -5.89 5.85
N GLY A 70 6.76 -5.29 4.73
CA GLY A 70 7.64 -4.34 4.05
C GLY A 70 7.96 -3.14 4.93
N HIS A 71 6.96 -2.61 5.60
CA HIS A 71 7.12 -1.49 6.53
C HIS A 71 8.07 -1.86 7.68
N GLU A 72 7.88 -3.03 8.26
CA GLU A 72 8.73 -3.54 9.32
C GLU A 72 10.18 -3.72 8.86
N THR A 73 10.36 -4.32 7.68
CA THR A 73 11.68 -4.52 7.09
C THR A 73 12.39 -3.20 6.85
N ARG A 74 11.67 -2.21 6.36
CA ARG A 74 12.24 -0.87 6.13
C ARG A 74 12.68 -0.21 7.43
N ASN A 75 11.88 -0.33 8.48
CA ASN A 75 12.23 0.22 9.77
C ASN A 75 13.49 -0.43 10.34
N LEU A 76 13.60 -1.74 10.23
CA LEU A 76 14.80 -2.46 10.68
C LEU A 76 16.03 -2.02 9.90
N ALA A 77 15.91 -1.86 8.58
CA ALA A 77 17.00 -1.42 7.75
C ALA A 77 17.51 -0.03 8.16
N GLU A 78 16.61 0.89 8.44
CA GLU A 78 16.97 2.22 8.90
C GLU A 78 17.65 2.19 10.26
N TYR A 79 17.23 1.28 11.12
CA TYR A 79 17.75 1.16 12.49
C TYR A 79 19.12 0.51 12.52
N GLU A 80 19.33 -0.53 11.74
CA GLU A 80 20.55 -1.33 11.77
C GLU A 80 21.58 -0.90 10.73
N GLY A 81 21.22 0.00 9.84
CA GLY A 81 22.16 0.58 8.88
C GLY A 81 22.52 -0.30 7.69
N ALA A 82 22.06 -1.53 7.65
CA ALA A 82 22.28 -2.40 6.51
C ALA A 82 21.22 -3.48 6.49
N SER A 83 20.70 -3.76 5.31
CA SER A 83 19.80 -4.87 5.15
C SER A 83 19.96 -5.49 3.78
N GLU A 84 19.97 -6.79 3.76
CA GLU A 84 19.77 -7.50 2.52
C GLU A 84 18.27 -7.57 2.29
N VAL A 85 17.83 -7.03 1.18
CA VAL A 85 16.43 -7.09 0.81
C VAL A 85 16.17 -8.43 0.15
N ASP A 86 15.25 -9.19 0.74
CA ASP A 86 14.84 -10.49 0.23
C ASP A 86 14.11 -10.31 -1.12
N GLU A 87 14.60 -10.96 -2.16
CA GLU A 87 13.98 -10.91 -3.50
C GLU A 87 12.54 -11.38 -3.48
N ARG A 88 12.23 -12.35 -2.67
CA ARG A 88 10.86 -12.84 -2.56
C ARG A 88 9.93 -11.78 -1.97
N LEU A 89 10.42 -11.07 -0.96
CA LEU A 89 9.66 -9.97 -0.38
C LEU A 89 9.44 -8.85 -1.40
N VAL A 90 10.46 -8.54 -2.19
CA VAL A 90 10.34 -7.54 -3.26
C VAL A 90 9.25 -7.95 -4.24
N THR A 91 9.26 -9.19 -4.69
CA THR A 91 8.23 -9.70 -5.61
C THR A 91 6.84 -9.60 -4.98
N ASP A 92 6.70 -10.01 -3.73
CA ASP A 92 5.42 -9.95 -3.02
C ASP A 92 4.94 -8.52 -2.86
N LEU A 93 5.86 -7.57 -2.60
CA LEU A 93 5.52 -6.16 -2.49
C LEU A 93 5.06 -5.57 -3.82
N ILE A 94 5.71 -5.95 -4.91
CA ILE A 94 5.30 -5.51 -6.24
C ILE A 94 3.90 -5.99 -6.54
N ASP A 95 3.62 -7.26 -6.28
CA ASP A 95 2.29 -7.82 -6.51
C ASP A 95 1.23 -7.15 -5.64
N ALA A 96 1.54 -6.90 -4.38
CA ALA A 96 0.64 -6.21 -3.47
C ALA A 96 0.38 -4.77 -3.94
N ALA A 97 1.44 -4.05 -4.34
CA ALA A 97 1.31 -2.69 -4.83
C ALA A 97 0.41 -2.62 -6.07
N LYS A 98 0.55 -3.58 -6.97
CA LYS A 98 -0.28 -3.66 -8.16
C LYS A 98 -1.74 -3.93 -7.81
N ALA A 99 -1.97 -4.80 -6.85
CA ALA A 99 -3.33 -5.09 -6.38
C ALA A 99 -3.99 -3.83 -5.82
N VAL A 100 -3.25 -3.05 -5.04
CA VAL A 100 -3.77 -1.79 -4.48
C VAL A 100 -4.09 -0.80 -5.60
N GLN A 101 -3.16 -0.61 -6.54
CA GLN A 101 -3.37 0.31 -7.65
C GLN A 101 -4.56 -0.08 -8.51
N THR A 102 -4.68 -1.35 -8.83
CA THR A 102 -5.79 -1.86 -9.64
C THR A 102 -7.12 -1.62 -8.93
N ALA A 103 -7.19 -1.91 -7.65
CA ALA A 103 -8.41 -1.71 -6.86
C ALA A 103 -8.76 -0.22 -6.77
N LEU A 104 -7.76 0.66 -6.60
CA LEU A 104 -7.99 2.08 -6.53
C LEU A 104 -8.55 2.63 -7.84
N ARG A 105 -8.00 2.19 -8.98
CA ARG A 105 -8.48 2.59 -10.30
C ARG A 105 -9.91 2.13 -10.54
N ALA A 106 -10.23 0.91 -10.13
CA ALA A 106 -11.57 0.37 -10.29
C ALA A 106 -12.61 1.21 -9.54
N THR A 107 -12.30 1.65 -8.31
CA THR A 107 -13.20 2.51 -7.56
C THR A 107 -13.32 3.90 -8.18
N GLY A 108 -12.25 4.42 -8.75
CA GLY A 108 -12.26 5.70 -9.43
C GLY A 108 -13.11 5.69 -10.69
N GLN A 109 -13.06 4.60 -11.45
CA GLN A 109 -13.82 4.45 -12.69
C GLN A 109 -15.33 4.37 -12.46
N HIS A 110 -15.73 3.87 -11.31
CA HIS A 110 -17.16 3.75 -10.96
C HIS A 110 -17.69 4.99 -10.25
N GLY A 111 -16.91 6.06 -10.22
CA GLY A 111 -17.32 7.30 -9.60
C GLY A 111 -17.38 7.19 -8.09
N LYS A 112 -18.38 7.80 -7.49
CA LYS A 112 -18.55 7.71 -6.06
C LYS A 112 -18.89 6.27 -5.70
N SER A 113 -17.96 5.61 -5.05
CA SER A 113 -18.16 4.25 -4.63
C SER A 113 -19.36 4.12 -3.71
N ALA A 114 -20.13 3.07 -3.92
CA ALA A 114 -21.17 2.68 -2.98
C ALA A 114 -20.59 2.13 -1.67
N PHE A 115 -19.28 1.97 -1.62
CA PHE A 115 -18.60 1.45 -0.44
C PHE A 115 -18.71 2.45 0.72
N LYS A 116 -19.31 2.00 1.80
CA LYS A 116 -19.44 2.81 3.01
C LYS A 116 -18.40 2.38 4.03
N PRO A 117 -17.75 3.34 4.70
CA PRO A 117 -16.78 2.99 5.74
C PRO A 117 -17.49 2.20 6.85
N SER A 118 -16.86 1.10 7.24
CA SER A 118 -17.39 0.27 8.32
C SER A 118 -17.01 0.87 9.68
N MET A 119 -17.72 0.42 10.72
CA MET A 119 -17.34 0.72 12.10
C MET A 119 -15.92 0.28 12.39
N SER A 120 -15.50 -0.83 11.79
CA SER A 120 -14.15 -1.35 11.94
C SER A 120 -13.08 -0.36 11.51
N LEU A 121 -13.34 0.37 10.43
CA LEU A 121 -12.39 1.38 9.94
C LEU A 121 -12.18 2.49 10.97
N ARG A 122 -13.26 2.95 11.58
CA ARG A 122 -13.18 3.98 12.62
C ARG A 122 -12.41 3.49 13.84
N VAL A 123 -12.64 2.25 14.23
CA VAL A 123 -11.95 1.65 15.37
C VAL A 123 -10.47 1.52 15.10
N ILE A 124 -10.11 1.02 13.91
CA ILE A 124 -8.71 0.87 13.52
C ILE A 124 -7.97 2.20 13.58
N LEU A 125 -8.60 3.25 13.08
CA LEU A 125 -7.98 4.57 13.01
C LEU A 125 -8.10 5.38 14.29
N GLY A 126 -8.99 5.00 15.20
CA GLY A 126 -9.26 5.77 16.41
C GLY A 126 -9.77 7.17 16.11
N GLN A 127 -10.45 7.35 14.97
CA GLN A 127 -10.88 8.66 14.48
C GLN A 127 -12.35 8.67 14.14
N ARG A 128 -12.91 9.86 14.19
CA ARG A 128 -14.23 10.09 13.61
C ARG A 128 -14.06 10.58 12.19
N LYS A 129 -14.93 10.15 11.31
CA LYS A 129 -14.97 10.68 9.96
C LYS A 129 -15.33 12.17 10.04
N ARG A 130 -14.55 12.99 9.33
CA ARG A 130 -14.87 14.41 9.26
C ARG A 130 -16.04 14.67 8.34
N PRO A 131 -16.93 15.58 8.72
CA PRO A 131 -18.05 15.95 7.88
C PRO A 131 -17.62 16.59 6.58
#